data_5c85b8288606d8279e75a016f3b556db
#
_entry.id   5c85b8288606d8279e75a016f3b556db
#
_cell.length_a   1.000
_cell.length_b   1.000
_cell.length_c   1.000
_cell.angle_alpha   90.00
_cell.angle_beta   90.00
_cell.angle_gamma   90.00
#
_symmetry.space_group_name_H-M   'P 1'
#
loop_
_entity.id
_entity.type
_entity.pdbx_description
1 polymer ?
#
loop_
_entity_poly.entity_id
_entity_poly.type
_entity_poly.pdbx_seq_one_letter_code
_entity_poly.pdbx_strand_id
1 'polypeptide(L)'
;MLPLLHKSADASLLFTSSGVGRRGRAHWGAYSVAKGGIENLAEVLADELENSPIRVNVVNPGGTRTKMRRRAYPAENAASLPTPESVAPPFLYLLGAASRTIRGQRFDIRDSSAVPL
;
A
#
# COMPACT_ATOMS: atom_id res chain seq x y z
N MET A 1 3.40 7.38 17.26
CA MET A 1 4.04 6.35 16.42
C MET A 1 5.36 6.84 15.84
N LEU A 2 5.44 7.93 15.08
CA LEU A 2 6.68 8.45 14.48
C LEU A 2 7.86 8.58 15.47
N PRO A 3 7.68 9.12 16.71
CA PRO A 3 8.79 9.20 17.67
C PRO A 3 9.42 7.86 18.03
N LEU A 4 8.64 6.77 18.03
CA LEU A 4 9.16 5.42 18.27
C LEU A 4 9.89 4.87 17.03
N LEU A 5 9.37 5.14 15.84
CA LEU A 5 10.04 4.74 14.59
C LEU A 5 11.39 5.43 14.42
N HIS A 6 11.51 6.70 14.81
CA HIS A 6 12.79 7.43 14.81
C HIS A 6 13.87 6.85 15.74
N LYS A 7 13.46 6.09 16.76
CA LYS A 7 14.42 5.41 17.68
C LYS A 7 14.97 4.11 17.09
N SER A 8 14.40 3.61 16.02
CA SER A 8 14.88 2.41 15.33
C SER A 8 16.01 2.77 14.37
N ALA A 9 16.99 1.90 14.22
CA ALA A 9 18.03 2.03 13.20
C ALA A 9 17.52 1.78 11.78
N ASP A 10 16.38 1.07 11.64
CA ASP A 10 15.67 0.81 10.39
C ASP A 10 14.19 0.62 10.72
N ALA A 11 13.35 1.49 10.18
CA ALA A 11 11.91 1.43 10.35
C ALA A 11 11.20 1.46 8.98
N SER A 12 10.14 0.68 8.84
CA SER A 12 9.32 0.66 7.62
C SER A 12 7.90 1.11 7.92
N LEU A 13 7.46 2.14 7.22
CA LEU A 13 6.09 2.63 7.23
C LEU A 13 5.46 2.29 5.88
N LEU A 14 4.52 1.34 5.90
CA LEU A 14 3.91 0.80 4.69
C LEU A 14 2.42 1.13 4.66
N PHE A 15 1.98 1.88 3.65
CA PHE A 15 0.59 2.21 3.43
C PHE A 15 -0.05 1.25 2.42
N THR A 16 -1.28 0.84 2.71
CA THR A 16 -2.08 0.03 1.77
C THR A 16 -3.03 0.92 1.00
N SER A 17 -2.82 1.05 -0.30
CA SER A 17 -3.64 1.83 -1.21
C SER A 17 -4.55 0.96 -2.10
N SER A 18 -5.09 1.57 -3.13
CA SER A 18 -5.95 0.96 -4.14
C SER A 18 -5.85 1.74 -5.43
N GLY A 19 -6.10 1.08 -6.56
CA GLY A 19 -6.15 1.76 -7.87
C GLY A 19 -7.11 2.92 -7.94
N VAL A 20 -8.20 2.92 -7.14
CA VAL A 20 -9.15 4.05 -7.08
C VAL A 20 -8.63 5.25 -6.29
N GLY A 21 -7.56 5.10 -5.52
CA GLY A 21 -6.85 6.22 -4.90
C GLY A 21 -6.06 7.06 -5.91
N ARG A 22 -5.63 6.43 -7.01
CA ARG A 22 -4.90 7.11 -8.11
C ARG A 22 -5.82 7.57 -9.23
N ARG A 23 -6.86 6.80 -9.52
CA ARG A 23 -7.82 7.10 -10.59
C ARG A 23 -9.24 6.83 -10.08
N GLY A 24 -10.00 7.90 -9.90
CA GLY A 24 -11.40 7.81 -9.48
C GLY A 24 -12.24 6.95 -10.43
N ARG A 25 -13.23 6.28 -9.86
CA ARG A 25 -14.24 5.51 -10.59
C ARG A 25 -15.63 5.87 -10.09
N ALA A 26 -16.63 5.80 -10.96
CA ALA A 26 -18.01 5.99 -10.58
C ALA A 26 -18.40 5.08 -9.40
N HIS A 27 -19.20 5.62 -8.49
CA HIS A 27 -19.71 4.95 -7.28
C HIS A 27 -18.67 4.69 -6.17
N TRP A 28 -17.41 5.12 -6.32
CA TRP A 28 -16.32 4.90 -5.34
C TRP A 28 -15.91 6.17 -4.60
N GLY A 29 -16.73 7.23 -4.60
CA GLY A 29 -16.36 8.58 -4.14
C GLY A 29 -15.63 8.60 -2.79
N ALA A 30 -16.29 8.21 -1.69
CA ALA A 30 -15.71 8.25 -0.36
C ALA A 30 -14.45 7.38 -0.22
N TYR A 31 -14.47 6.17 -0.78
CA TYR A 31 -13.32 5.27 -0.74
C TYR A 31 -12.16 5.80 -1.58
N SER A 32 -12.45 6.38 -2.75
CA SER A 32 -11.43 7.01 -3.62
C SER A 32 -10.75 8.19 -2.93
N VAL A 33 -11.53 9.05 -2.26
CA VAL A 33 -10.99 10.17 -1.46
C VAL A 33 -10.10 9.66 -0.34
N ALA A 34 -10.53 8.64 0.42
CA ALA A 34 -9.74 8.08 1.50
C ALA A 34 -8.43 7.47 1.00
N LYS A 35 -8.45 6.74 -0.10
CA LYS A 35 -7.23 6.12 -0.67
C LYS A 35 -6.35 7.13 -1.38
N GLY A 36 -6.90 8.16 -2.02
CA GLY A 36 -6.16 9.30 -2.56
C GLY A 36 -5.45 10.10 -1.46
N GLY A 37 -6.13 10.32 -0.35
CA GLY A 37 -5.52 10.94 0.84
C GLY A 37 -4.36 10.13 1.41
N ILE A 38 -4.45 8.80 1.42
CA ILE A 38 -3.34 7.90 1.84
C ILE A 38 -2.15 8.01 0.88
N GLU A 39 -2.39 8.05 -0.43
CA GLU A 39 -1.33 8.22 -1.44
C GLU A 39 -0.59 9.55 -1.23
N ASN A 40 -1.33 10.64 -1.11
CA ASN A 40 -0.75 11.97 -0.88
C ASN A 40 -0.01 12.07 0.47
N LEU A 41 -0.58 11.51 1.55
CA LEU A 41 0.09 11.46 2.85
C LEU A 41 1.41 10.68 2.79
N ALA A 42 1.45 9.59 2.02
CA ALA A 42 2.68 8.81 1.85
C ALA A 42 3.76 9.61 1.11
N GLU A 43 3.39 10.39 0.09
CA GLU A 43 4.30 11.29 -0.63
C GLU A 43 4.89 12.35 0.32
N VAL A 44 4.04 13.03 1.11
CA VAL A 44 4.48 14.02 2.11
C VAL A 44 5.44 13.40 3.12
N LEU A 45 5.10 12.23 3.68
CA LEU A 45 5.96 11.57 4.67
C LEU A 45 7.25 11.01 4.04
N ALA A 46 7.24 10.60 2.78
CA ALA A 46 8.44 10.16 2.10
C ALA A 46 9.45 11.32 1.95
N ASP A 47 8.95 12.52 1.62
CA ASP A 47 9.76 13.74 1.51
C ASP A 47 10.27 14.19 2.90
N GLU A 48 9.36 14.35 3.89
CA GLU A 48 9.72 14.78 5.25
C GLU A 48 10.73 13.84 5.94
N LEU A 49 10.66 12.54 5.65
CA LEU A 49 11.47 11.50 6.31
C LEU A 49 12.65 11.01 5.47
N GLU A 50 12.97 11.68 4.33
CA GLU A 50 14.02 11.26 3.41
C GLU A 50 15.35 10.98 4.11
N ASN A 51 15.75 11.85 5.04
CA ASN A 51 17.01 11.76 5.78
C ASN A 51 16.88 11.09 7.16
N SER A 52 15.84 10.27 7.35
CA SER A 52 15.56 9.55 8.59
C SER A 52 15.75 8.03 8.41
N PRO A 53 15.80 7.24 9.48
CA PRO A 53 15.81 5.78 9.40
C PRO A 53 14.47 5.19 8.96
N ILE A 54 13.44 6.01 8.73
CA ILE A 54 12.08 5.55 8.40
C ILE A 54 11.93 5.50 6.87
N ARG A 55 11.63 4.33 6.36
CA ARG A 55 11.29 4.10 4.96
C ARG A 55 9.78 4.20 4.78
N VAL A 56 9.32 5.02 3.85
CA VAL A 56 7.89 5.16 3.52
C VAL A 56 7.65 4.54 2.16
N ASN A 57 6.71 3.62 2.07
CA ASN A 57 6.30 2.99 0.82
C ASN A 57 4.78 2.78 0.77
N VAL A 58 4.25 2.59 -0.41
CA VAL A 58 2.83 2.30 -0.65
C VAL A 58 2.69 0.98 -1.40
N VAL A 59 1.69 0.18 -1.04
CA VAL A 59 1.35 -1.06 -1.73
C VAL A 59 -0.12 -1.04 -2.16
N ASN A 60 -0.38 -1.33 -3.42
CA ASN A 60 -1.69 -1.69 -3.94
C ASN A 60 -1.75 -3.21 -4.14
N PRO A 61 -2.47 -3.97 -3.30
CA PRO A 61 -2.59 -5.42 -3.45
C PRO A 61 -3.49 -5.84 -4.60
N GLY A 62 -4.25 -4.90 -5.18
CA GLY A 62 -5.31 -5.22 -6.13
C GLY A 62 -6.54 -5.86 -5.47
N GLY A 63 -7.41 -6.44 -6.29
CA GLY A 63 -8.57 -7.18 -5.79
C GLY A 63 -8.13 -8.47 -5.09
N THR A 64 -8.49 -8.59 -3.81
CA THR A 64 -8.14 -9.73 -2.95
C THR A 64 -9.40 -10.39 -2.41
N ARG A 65 -9.40 -11.71 -2.27
CA ARG A 65 -10.53 -12.51 -1.77
C ARG A 65 -10.80 -12.23 -0.30
N THR A 66 -11.63 -11.23 -0.02
CA THR A 66 -11.97 -10.78 1.33
C THR A 66 -13.49 -10.60 1.49
N LYS A 67 -13.96 -10.55 2.74
CA LYS A 67 -15.36 -10.21 3.04
C LYS A 67 -15.70 -8.81 2.52
N MET A 68 -14.78 -7.86 2.60
CA MET A 68 -14.96 -6.50 2.07
C MET A 68 -15.14 -6.52 0.56
N ARG A 69 -14.30 -7.25 -0.17
CA ARG A 69 -14.40 -7.39 -1.64
C ARG A 69 -15.73 -8.00 -2.05
N ARG A 70 -16.17 -9.05 -1.40
CA ARG A 70 -17.46 -9.71 -1.67
C ARG A 70 -18.66 -8.78 -1.45
N ARG A 71 -18.60 -7.89 -0.46
CA ARG A 71 -19.65 -6.87 -0.24
C ARG A 71 -19.68 -5.83 -1.34
N ALA A 72 -18.51 -5.41 -1.84
CA ALA A 72 -18.40 -4.42 -2.91
C ALA A 72 -18.77 -4.97 -4.29
N TYR A 73 -18.52 -6.26 -4.52
CA TYR A 73 -18.74 -6.95 -5.79
C TYR A 73 -19.43 -8.31 -5.56
N PRO A 74 -20.75 -8.33 -5.23
CA PRO A 74 -21.45 -9.58 -4.89
C PRO A 74 -21.51 -10.58 -6.05
N ALA A 75 -21.50 -10.10 -7.30
CA ALA A 75 -21.56 -10.94 -8.51
C ALA A 75 -20.19 -11.45 -8.98
N GLU A 76 -19.09 -11.01 -8.36
CA GLU A 76 -17.74 -11.43 -8.75
C GLU A 76 -17.45 -12.85 -8.26
N ASN A 77 -16.87 -13.67 -9.13
CA ASN A 77 -16.42 -14.99 -8.73
C ASN A 77 -15.22 -14.87 -7.75
N ALA A 78 -15.47 -15.09 -6.47
CA ALA A 78 -14.44 -14.99 -5.44
C ALA A 78 -13.28 -15.97 -5.66
N ALA A 79 -13.50 -17.11 -6.33
CA ALA A 79 -12.46 -18.10 -6.62
C ALA A 79 -11.41 -17.59 -7.62
N SER A 80 -11.76 -16.59 -8.46
CA SER A 80 -10.83 -15.98 -9.40
C SER A 80 -9.86 -14.97 -8.78
N LEU A 81 -10.08 -14.61 -7.50
CA LEU A 81 -9.26 -13.64 -6.78
C LEU A 81 -8.16 -14.32 -5.96
N PRO A 82 -6.97 -13.72 -5.88
CA PRO A 82 -5.92 -14.20 -4.97
C PRO A 82 -6.39 -14.13 -3.51
N THR A 83 -5.92 -15.07 -2.70
CA THR A 83 -6.21 -15.08 -1.25
C THR A 83 -5.36 -14.03 -0.52
N PRO A 84 -5.75 -13.58 0.69
CA PRO A 84 -4.92 -12.70 1.51
C PRO A 84 -3.53 -13.26 1.75
N GLU A 85 -3.42 -14.58 1.99
CA GLU A 85 -2.15 -15.26 2.23
C GLU A 85 -1.22 -15.20 1.00
N SER A 86 -1.79 -15.28 -0.22
CA SER A 86 -1.02 -15.22 -1.46
C SER A 86 -0.51 -13.82 -1.79
N VAL A 87 -1.14 -12.76 -1.27
CA VAL A 87 -0.71 -11.37 -1.47
C VAL A 87 0.14 -10.83 -0.32
N ALA A 88 0.28 -11.57 0.79
CA ALA A 88 1.05 -11.16 1.95
C ALA A 88 2.59 -11.09 1.74
N PRO A 89 3.24 -11.99 0.96
CA PRO A 89 4.70 -12.00 0.84
C PRO A 89 5.34 -10.64 0.47
N PRO A 90 4.86 -9.86 -0.50
CA PRO A 90 5.39 -8.52 -0.79
C PRO A 90 5.33 -7.56 0.40
N PHE A 91 4.29 -7.64 1.23
CA PHE A 91 4.19 -6.83 2.46
C PHE A 91 5.26 -7.22 3.47
N LEU A 92 5.45 -8.52 3.69
CA LEU A 92 6.48 -9.03 4.58
C LEU A 92 7.89 -8.62 4.11
N TYR A 93 8.15 -8.70 2.81
CA TYR A 93 9.40 -8.25 2.23
C TYR A 93 9.64 -6.75 2.49
N LEU A 94 8.66 -5.88 2.19
CA LEU A 94 8.80 -4.45 2.35
C LEU A 94 8.87 -3.98 3.81
N LEU A 95 8.31 -4.75 4.73
CA LEU A 95 8.44 -4.50 6.18
C LEU A 95 9.75 -5.02 6.75
N GLY A 96 10.38 -5.99 6.09
CA GLY A 96 11.59 -6.67 6.55
C GLY A 96 12.90 -5.96 6.21
N ALA A 97 13.99 -6.45 6.81
CA ALA A 97 15.33 -5.91 6.61
C ALA A 97 15.88 -6.10 5.19
N ALA A 98 15.37 -7.08 4.43
CA ALA A 98 15.79 -7.35 3.06
C ALA A 98 15.49 -6.19 2.10
N SER A 99 14.56 -5.30 2.46
CA SER A 99 14.16 -4.14 1.66
C SER A 99 14.71 -2.81 2.19
N ARG A 100 15.80 -2.81 2.95
CA ARG A 100 16.36 -1.59 3.59
C ARG A 100 16.62 -0.43 2.65
N THR A 101 16.99 -0.72 1.42
CA THR A 101 17.29 0.30 0.39
C THR A 101 16.06 0.79 -0.35
N ILE A 102 14.89 0.16 -0.10
CA ILE A 102 13.65 0.49 -0.80
C ILE A 102 12.87 1.52 0.02
N ARG A 103 12.76 2.73 -0.52
CA ARG A 103 12.01 3.84 0.09
C ARG A 103 11.43 4.75 -1.01
N GLY A 104 10.37 5.46 -0.65
CA GLY A 104 9.72 6.40 -1.56
C GLY A 104 9.15 5.72 -2.81
N GLN A 105 8.62 4.49 -2.65
CA GLN A 105 8.13 3.71 -3.79
C GLN A 105 6.66 3.31 -3.61
N ARG A 106 5.99 3.25 -4.73
CA ARG A 106 4.62 2.78 -4.88
C ARG A 106 4.62 1.47 -5.65
N PHE A 107 4.15 0.40 -5.03
CA PHE A 107 4.11 -0.94 -5.60
C PHE A 107 2.70 -1.33 -6.01
N ASP A 108 2.57 -1.94 -7.18
CA ASP A 108 1.35 -2.63 -7.60
C ASP A 108 1.64 -4.14 -7.73
N ILE A 109 0.99 -4.94 -6.87
CA ILE A 109 1.27 -6.39 -6.80
C ILE A 109 0.76 -7.11 -8.06
N ARG A 110 -0.29 -6.59 -8.71
CA ARG A 110 -0.91 -7.28 -9.86
C ARG A 110 -0.01 -7.32 -11.08
N ASP A 111 0.69 -6.25 -11.35
CA ASP A 111 1.57 -6.12 -12.52
C ASP A 111 3.06 -6.13 -12.16
N SER A 112 3.35 -6.36 -10.86
CA SER A 112 4.72 -6.39 -10.33
C SER A 112 5.50 -5.12 -10.64
N SER A 113 4.81 -3.98 -10.70
CA SER A 113 5.41 -2.67 -10.98
C SER A 113 5.76 -1.92 -9.71
N ALA A 114 6.78 -1.07 -9.81
CA ALA A 114 7.16 -0.09 -8.80
C ALA A 114 7.45 1.24 -9.48
N VAL A 115 6.93 2.32 -8.90
CA VAL A 115 7.18 3.68 -9.36
C VAL A 115 7.48 4.57 -8.16
N PRO A 116 8.28 5.65 -8.32
CA PRO A 116 8.51 6.62 -7.25
C PRO A 116 7.21 7.24 -6.74
N LEU A 117 7.20 7.60 -5.46
CA LEU A 117 6.16 8.42 -4.84
C LEU A 117 6.23 9.85 -5.33
#